data_36840d87df541e75b76770e5d0446322
#
_entry.id   36840d87df541e75b76770e5d0446322
#
_cell.length_a   1.000
_cell.length_b   1.000
_cell.length_c   1.000
_cell.angle_alpha   90.00
_cell.angle_beta   90.00
_cell.angle_gamma   90.00
#
_symmetry.space_group_name_H-M   'P 1'
#
loop_
_entity.id
_entity.type
_entity.pdbx_description
1 polymer ?
#
loop_
_entity_poly.entity_id
_entity_poly.type
_entity_poly.pdbx_seq_one_letter_code
_entity_poly.pdbx_strand_id
1 'polypeptide(L)'
;NRGATTDFSYLVWNDLVDKVIEALAADGDSWNTNNSKYLSSSSTKMSPSDKVLTAKRFNALRWNIGRKYSTDITDRSKGQQVLGSYFTTLTDALNSWIATIT
;
A
#
# COMPACT_ATOMS: atom_id res chain seq x y z
N ASN A 1 -11.66 17.62 13.31
CA ASN A 1 -10.51 16.78 13.13
C ASN A 1 -10.57 16.01 11.81
N ARG A 2 -9.48 15.98 11.16
CA ARG A 2 -9.39 15.25 9.90
C ARG A 2 -9.38 13.77 10.16
N GLY A 3 -9.96 13.02 9.27
CA GLY A 3 -9.86 11.57 9.33
C GLY A 3 -8.42 11.13 9.10
N ALA A 4 -8.12 9.91 9.46
CA ALA A 4 -6.77 9.36 9.39
C ALA A 4 -6.17 9.41 7.99
N THR A 5 -7.01 9.53 6.97
CA THR A 5 -6.58 9.43 5.58
C THR A 5 -6.61 10.74 4.82
N THR A 6 -7.20 11.80 5.38
CA THR A 6 -7.50 13.00 4.59
C THR A 6 -6.28 13.86 4.30
N ASP A 7 -5.29 13.84 5.17
CA ASP A 7 -4.07 14.63 4.99
C ASP A 7 -2.83 13.78 4.93
N PHE A 8 -2.97 12.60 4.43
CA PHE A 8 -1.86 11.68 4.31
C PHE A 8 -0.86 12.23 3.28
N SER A 9 0.40 12.37 3.70
CA SER A 9 1.43 12.91 2.83
C SER A 9 1.69 11.99 1.65
N TYR A 10 1.68 12.53 0.43
CA TYR A 10 2.00 11.76 -0.75
C TYR A 10 3.43 11.22 -0.69
N LEU A 11 4.33 11.93 -0.02
CA LEU A 11 5.71 11.47 0.13
C LEU A 11 5.79 10.20 0.98
N VAL A 12 5.04 10.16 2.07
CA VAL A 12 5.01 8.97 2.93
C VAL A 12 4.40 7.79 2.19
N TRP A 13 3.31 8.03 1.48
CA TRP A 13 2.65 6.99 0.71
C TRP A 13 3.57 6.46 -0.39
N ASN A 14 4.19 7.35 -1.15
CA ASN A 14 5.07 6.95 -2.25
C ASN A 14 6.30 6.20 -1.74
N ASP A 15 6.84 6.61 -0.59
CA ASP A 15 7.95 5.90 0.03
C ASP A 15 7.55 4.46 0.38
N LEU A 16 6.35 4.28 0.91
CA LEU A 16 5.84 2.95 1.24
C LEU A 16 5.69 2.10 -0.02
N VAL A 17 5.15 2.68 -1.10
CA VAL A 17 5.02 1.98 -2.39
C VAL A 17 6.40 1.56 -2.89
N ASP A 18 7.38 2.45 -2.83
CA ASP A 18 8.75 2.15 -3.27
C ASP A 18 9.37 1.02 -2.45
N LYS A 19 9.13 1.01 -1.15
CA LYS A 19 9.63 -0.07 -0.29
C LYS A 19 9.03 -1.41 -0.64
N VAL A 20 7.75 -1.43 -0.99
CA VAL A 20 7.10 -2.67 -1.45
C VAL A 20 7.73 -3.13 -2.75
N ILE A 21 7.97 -2.22 -3.68
CA ILE A 21 8.61 -2.56 -4.96
C ILE A 21 10.00 -3.15 -4.71
N GLU A 22 10.79 -2.52 -3.84
CA GLU A 22 12.13 -3.00 -3.51
C GLU A 22 12.10 -4.37 -2.85
N ALA A 23 11.16 -4.57 -1.92
CA ALA A 23 11.02 -5.85 -1.23
C ALA A 23 10.61 -6.96 -2.21
N LEU A 24 9.70 -6.65 -3.14
CA LEU A 24 9.32 -7.61 -4.16
C LEU A 24 10.51 -7.99 -5.03
N ALA A 25 11.30 -7.02 -5.46
CA ALA A 25 12.49 -7.28 -6.26
C ALA A 25 13.48 -8.16 -5.50
N ALA A 26 13.69 -7.89 -4.23
CA ALA A 26 14.59 -8.68 -3.39
C ALA A 26 14.09 -10.12 -3.21
N ASP A 27 12.78 -10.31 -3.29
CA ASP A 27 12.14 -11.62 -3.16
C ASP A 27 11.99 -12.33 -4.51
N GLY A 28 12.57 -11.78 -5.57
CA GLY A 28 12.50 -12.39 -6.90
C GLY A 28 11.15 -12.18 -7.59
N ASP A 29 10.42 -11.15 -7.21
CA ASP A 29 9.08 -10.90 -7.71
C ASP A 29 8.95 -9.46 -8.20
N SER A 30 7.76 -9.05 -8.61
CA SER A 30 7.49 -7.70 -9.05
C SER A 30 6.08 -7.31 -8.67
N TRP A 31 5.79 -6.01 -8.75
CA TRP A 31 4.46 -5.50 -8.49
C TRP A 31 3.44 -6.20 -9.38
N ASN A 32 2.34 -6.62 -8.80
CA ASN A 32 1.33 -7.40 -9.48
C ASN A 32 0.00 -6.68 -9.47
N THR A 33 -0.68 -6.70 -10.60
CA THR A 33 -2.00 -6.05 -10.75
C THR A 33 -3.16 -7.04 -10.67
N ASN A 34 -2.87 -8.32 -10.51
CA ASN A 34 -3.88 -9.38 -10.46
C ASN A 34 -4.85 -9.27 -11.64
N ASN A 35 -4.31 -9.33 -12.86
CA ASN A 35 -5.08 -9.22 -14.10
C ASN A 35 -5.87 -7.92 -14.19
N SER A 36 -5.22 -6.82 -13.81
CA SER A 36 -5.79 -5.46 -13.85
C SER A 36 -6.88 -5.21 -12.81
N LYS A 37 -7.04 -6.08 -11.84
CA LYS A 37 -7.96 -5.84 -10.73
C LYS A 37 -7.45 -4.71 -9.84
N TYR A 38 -6.14 -4.58 -9.72
CA TYR A 38 -5.49 -3.55 -8.91
C TYR A 38 -4.62 -2.65 -9.78
N LEU A 39 -4.32 -1.46 -9.29
CA LEU A 39 -3.51 -0.50 -10.03
C LEU A 39 -2.06 -0.97 -10.15
N SER A 40 -1.39 -0.51 -11.21
CA SER A 40 0.06 -0.68 -11.34
C SER A 40 0.79 0.12 -10.28
N SER A 41 2.09 -0.14 -10.10
CA SER A 41 2.87 0.56 -9.10
C SER A 41 2.89 2.07 -9.35
N SER A 42 3.06 2.48 -10.60
CA SER A 42 3.09 3.91 -10.94
C SER A 42 1.75 4.58 -10.70
N SER A 43 0.64 3.89 -11.01
CA SER A 43 -0.70 4.43 -10.77
C SER A 43 -1.07 4.44 -9.29
N THR A 44 -0.42 3.62 -8.49
CA THR A 44 -0.65 3.55 -7.05
C THR A 44 -0.01 4.72 -6.32
N LYS A 45 1.07 5.28 -6.88
CA LYS A 45 1.71 6.46 -6.28
C LYS A 45 0.82 7.68 -6.40
N MET A 46 0.98 8.59 -5.46
CA MET A 46 0.25 9.85 -5.44
C MET A 46 1.10 10.97 -6.01
N SER A 47 0.44 11.97 -6.61
CA SER A 47 1.12 13.18 -7.06
C SER A 47 1.05 14.25 -5.96
N PRO A 48 1.89 15.31 -6.06
CA PRO A 48 1.83 16.40 -5.07
C PRO A 48 0.46 17.07 -4.94
N SER A 49 -0.37 16.99 -5.98
CA SER A 49 -1.71 17.55 -5.96
C SER A 49 -2.75 16.66 -5.30
N ASP A 50 -2.43 15.40 -5.06
CA ASP A 50 -3.38 14.48 -4.43
C ASP A 50 -3.46 14.75 -2.94
N LYS A 51 -4.66 14.95 -2.44
CA LYS A 51 -4.90 15.26 -1.03
C LYS A 51 -5.47 14.08 -0.26
N VAL A 52 -6.06 13.13 -0.95
CA VAL A 52 -6.76 12.00 -0.34
C VAL A 52 -6.28 10.71 -0.97
N LEU A 53 -5.99 9.73 -0.15
CA LEU A 53 -5.66 8.40 -0.62
C LEU A 53 -6.94 7.70 -1.05
N THR A 54 -6.98 7.27 -2.31
CA THR A 54 -8.16 6.57 -2.84
C THR A 54 -8.15 5.10 -2.41
N ALA A 55 -9.35 4.51 -2.42
CA ALA A 55 -9.48 3.08 -2.11
C ALA A 55 -8.68 2.22 -3.09
N LYS A 56 -8.68 2.60 -4.37
CA LYS A 56 -7.94 1.84 -5.40
C LYS A 56 -6.45 1.81 -5.13
N ARG A 57 -5.87 2.95 -4.73
CA ARG A 57 -4.44 3.00 -4.39
C ARG A 57 -4.14 2.17 -3.16
N PHE A 58 -4.97 2.31 -2.13
CA PHE A 58 -4.79 1.54 -0.91
C PHE A 58 -4.87 0.04 -1.19
N ASN A 59 -5.87 -0.37 -1.94
CA ASN A 59 -6.10 -1.79 -2.22
C ASN A 59 -4.92 -2.41 -2.97
N ALA A 60 -4.35 -1.69 -3.94
CA ALA A 60 -3.22 -2.19 -4.71
C ALA A 60 -2.01 -2.45 -3.81
N LEU A 61 -1.70 -1.51 -2.92
CA LEU A 61 -0.59 -1.68 -1.99
C LEU A 61 -0.87 -2.82 -1.00
N ARG A 62 -2.05 -2.81 -0.39
CA ARG A 62 -2.44 -3.84 0.57
C ARG A 62 -2.34 -5.24 -0.04
N TRP A 63 -2.85 -5.39 -1.27
CA TRP A 63 -2.85 -6.70 -1.91
C TRP A 63 -1.43 -7.19 -2.19
N ASN A 64 -0.54 -6.30 -2.65
CA ASN A 64 0.83 -6.68 -2.93
C ASN A 64 1.59 -7.08 -1.66
N ILE A 65 1.37 -6.39 -0.56
CA ILE A 65 1.94 -6.80 0.73
C ILE A 65 1.31 -8.13 1.18
N GLY A 66 0.00 -8.24 1.04
CA GLY A 66 -0.75 -9.43 1.48
C GLY A 66 -0.37 -10.70 0.77
N ARG A 67 0.16 -10.62 -0.45
CA ARG A 67 0.65 -11.80 -1.16
C ARG A 67 1.83 -12.44 -0.44
N LYS A 68 2.58 -11.64 0.31
CA LYS A 68 3.82 -12.08 0.96
C LYS A 68 3.65 -12.23 2.46
N TYR A 69 2.80 -11.41 3.06
CA TYR A 69 2.59 -11.42 4.50
C TYR A 69 1.15 -11.03 4.81
N SER A 70 0.34 -11.98 5.22
CA SER A 70 -1.08 -11.76 5.42
C SER A 70 -1.37 -10.79 6.55
N THR A 71 -2.41 -9.98 6.36
CA THR A 71 -2.93 -9.11 7.40
C THR A 71 -4.44 -9.30 7.48
N ASP A 72 -5.05 -8.73 8.54
CA ASP A 72 -6.50 -8.78 8.70
C ASP A 72 -7.23 -7.72 7.87
N ILE A 73 -6.47 -6.86 7.18
CA ILE A 73 -7.06 -5.78 6.41
C ILE A 73 -7.59 -6.32 5.08
N THR A 74 -8.81 -5.92 4.76
CA THR A 74 -9.44 -6.29 3.49
C THR A 74 -9.49 -5.07 2.56
N ASP A 75 -9.84 -5.31 1.30
CA ASP A 75 -9.99 -4.23 0.35
C ASP A 75 -11.04 -3.23 0.81
N ARG A 76 -10.79 -1.96 0.54
CA ARG A 76 -11.75 -0.88 0.80
C ARG A 76 -12.58 -0.63 -0.43
N SER A 77 -13.82 -0.25 -0.22
CA SER A 77 -14.70 0.20 -1.29
C SER A 77 -14.64 1.71 -1.40
N LYS A 78 -15.03 2.24 -2.56
CA LYS A 78 -15.10 3.68 -2.77
C LYS A 78 -15.94 4.32 -1.65
N GLY A 79 -15.38 5.33 -1.01
CA GLY A 79 -16.06 6.03 0.08
C GLY A 79 -15.80 5.47 1.46
N GLN A 80 -15.21 4.27 1.56
CA GLN A 80 -14.81 3.73 2.85
C GLN A 80 -13.54 4.40 3.33
N GLN A 81 -13.49 4.64 4.63
CA GLN A 81 -12.35 5.28 5.24
C GLN A 81 -11.18 4.32 5.37
N VAL A 82 -9.98 4.82 5.12
CA VAL A 82 -8.73 4.10 5.41
C VAL A 82 -8.20 4.65 6.73
N LEU A 83 -8.16 3.81 7.74
CA LEU A 83 -7.75 4.24 9.07
C LEU A 83 -6.24 4.33 9.18
N GLY A 84 -5.76 5.23 10.05
CA GLY A 84 -4.33 5.36 10.30
C GLY A 84 -3.69 4.07 10.80
N SER A 85 -4.43 3.28 11.58
CA SER A 85 -3.95 2.00 12.08
C SER A 85 -3.64 1.01 10.95
N TYR A 86 -4.31 1.15 9.80
CA TYR A 86 -4.03 0.29 8.66
C TYR A 86 -2.62 0.51 8.13
N PHE A 87 -2.15 1.76 8.13
CA PHE A 87 -0.79 2.05 7.69
C PHE A 87 0.23 1.43 8.63
N THR A 88 -0.02 1.48 9.92
CA THR A 88 0.86 0.83 10.89
C THR A 88 0.88 -0.68 10.66
N THR A 89 -0.27 -1.30 10.47
CA THR A 89 -0.37 -2.73 10.22
C THR A 89 0.37 -3.12 8.94
N LEU A 90 0.16 -2.35 7.86
CA LEU A 90 0.85 -2.64 6.59
C LEU A 90 2.35 -2.43 6.70
N THR A 91 2.79 -1.39 7.40
CA THR A 91 4.21 -1.15 7.61
C THR A 91 4.85 -2.27 8.42
N ASP A 92 4.18 -2.73 9.48
CA ASP A 92 4.66 -3.83 10.29
C ASP A 92 4.74 -5.13 9.47
N ALA A 93 3.72 -5.39 8.67
CA ALA A 93 3.72 -6.56 7.80
C ALA A 93 4.86 -6.49 6.78
N LEU A 94 5.08 -5.33 6.18
CA LEU A 94 6.17 -5.12 5.24
C LEU A 94 7.52 -5.36 5.91
N ASN A 95 7.72 -4.81 7.09
CA ASN A 95 8.98 -4.98 7.82
C ASN A 95 9.21 -6.45 8.20
N SER A 96 8.16 -7.14 8.63
CA SER A 96 8.25 -8.57 8.94
C SER A 96 8.60 -9.39 7.71
N TRP A 97 8.00 -9.07 6.58
CA TRP A 97 8.32 -9.73 5.33
C TRP A 97 9.77 -9.47 4.93
N ILE A 98 10.21 -8.22 4.96
CA ILE A 98 11.59 -7.87 4.63
C ILE A 98 12.57 -8.65 5.51
N ALA A 99 12.27 -8.81 6.79
CA ALA A 99 13.12 -9.58 7.70
C ALA A 99 13.24 -11.04 7.29
N THR A 100 12.27 -11.59 6.57
CA THR A 100 12.34 -12.99 6.12
C THR A 100 13.17 -13.17 4.86
N ILE A 101 13.39 -12.11 4.08
CA ILE A 101 14.12 -12.20 2.81
C ILE A 101 15.51 -11.58 2.88
N THR A 102 15.85 -11.01 4.01
CA THR A 102 17.21 -10.50 4.27
C THR A 102 17.88 -11.32 5.38
#